data_54538240041a426f215a48b669f50915
#
_entry.id   54538240041a426f215a48b669f50915
#
_cell.length_a   1.000
_cell.length_b   1.000
_cell.length_c   1.000
_cell.angle_alpha   90.00
_cell.angle_beta   90.00
_cell.angle_gamma   90.00
#
_symmetry.space_group_name_H-M   'P 1'
#
loop_
_entity.id
_entity.type
_entity.pdbx_description
1 polymer ?
#
loop_
_entity_poly.entity_id
_entity_poly.type
_entity_poly.pdbx_seq_one_letter_code
_entity_poly.pdbx_strand_id
1 'polypeptide(L)'
;MARVTATVATFNFGRTSENGFYAISIATPYRRYYALWRIFTDERPPLFIRTLADTFVMAAGKAMDLLKYCKVTLKWVDNTFFIPYYEQTYDTLTFGKYRGKRIAEVYYIDPNYVLWMANRFEPEKKKLLKLKETAQGFAVVHAELSPPRRPAYRSPSRYVGEKGKKLEALRLKILYVKQQVDTYKPDFYIDQRILAADSQGNRYTFTEKAAGRSQTPKALSCFSRQLSPGMEITLSARVMGHYESQGVKYTRLGYVKYG
;
A
#
# COMPACT_ATOMS: atom_id res chain seq x y z
N MET A 1 -12.27 -14.13 38.71
CA MET A 1 -12.36 -13.21 37.55
C MET A 1 -12.15 -11.78 38.04
N ALA A 2 -10.97 -11.23 37.88
CA ALA A 2 -10.69 -9.85 38.27
C ALA A 2 -11.23 -8.89 37.20
N ARG A 3 -12.20 -8.06 37.58
CA ARG A 3 -12.64 -6.94 36.75
C ARG A 3 -11.53 -5.90 36.74
N VAL A 4 -10.87 -5.77 35.60
CA VAL A 4 -9.91 -4.70 35.35
C VAL A 4 -10.70 -3.45 35.01
N THR A 5 -10.82 -2.53 35.96
CA THR A 5 -11.30 -1.17 35.73
C THR A 5 -10.14 -0.37 35.09
N ALA A 6 -10.06 -0.41 33.77
CA ALA A 6 -9.13 0.46 33.05
C ALA A 6 -9.71 1.88 33.00
N THR A 7 -8.98 2.86 33.47
CA THR A 7 -9.32 4.28 33.27
C THR A 7 -9.14 4.60 31.80
N VAL A 8 -10.24 4.69 31.06
CA VAL A 8 -10.24 4.95 29.62
C VAL A 8 -10.40 6.45 29.40
N ALA A 9 -9.33 7.14 29.06
CA ALA A 9 -9.45 8.48 28.50
C ALA A 9 -9.88 8.34 27.03
N THR A 10 -11.10 8.76 26.73
CA THR A 10 -11.67 8.61 25.37
C THR A 10 -11.36 9.87 24.58
N PHE A 11 -10.51 9.76 23.56
CA PHE A 11 -10.39 10.76 22.52
C PHE A 11 -11.42 10.41 21.43
N ASN A 12 -12.57 11.08 21.45
CA ASN A 12 -13.60 10.87 20.45
C ASN A 12 -13.23 11.58 19.14
N PHE A 13 -12.50 10.89 18.28
CA PHE A 13 -12.40 11.24 16.87
C PHE A 13 -13.25 10.25 16.07
N GLY A 14 -14.47 10.64 15.73
CA GLY A 14 -15.35 9.89 14.84
C GLY A 14 -16.43 9.05 15.53
N ARG A 15 -17.37 8.59 14.72
CA ARG A 15 -18.50 7.75 15.15
C ARG A 15 -18.00 6.44 15.71
N THR A 16 -18.56 6.00 16.82
CA THR A 16 -18.36 4.66 17.39
C THR A 16 -18.64 3.60 16.32
N SER A 17 -17.61 2.88 15.91
CA SER A 17 -17.77 1.71 15.07
C SER A 17 -18.31 0.57 15.93
N GLU A 18 -19.37 -0.07 15.48
CA GLU A 18 -19.92 -1.29 16.10
C GLU A 18 -18.89 -2.42 16.18
N ASN A 19 -17.80 -2.34 15.42
CA ASN A 19 -16.82 -3.41 15.23
C ASN A 19 -15.56 -3.29 16.13
N GLY A 20 -15.55 -2.43 17.15
CA GLY A 20 -14.45 -2.28 18.09
C GLY A 20 -13.73 -0.92 18.04
N PHE A 21 -12.48 -0.84 18.50
CA PHE A 21 -11.74 0.41 18.61
C PHE A 21 -10.23 0.19 18.39
N TYR A 22 -9.50 1.28 18.14
CA TYR A 22 -8.05 1.31 18.22
C TYR A 22 -7.60 1.70 19.63
N ALA A 23 -6.52 1.10 20.10
CA ALA A 23 -5.95 1.41 21.40
C ALA A 23 -4.49 1.84 21.27
N ILE A 24 -4.11 2.89 22.02
CA ILE A 24 -2.71 3.16 22.33
C ILE A 24 -2.44 2.56 23.68
N SER A 25 -1.45 1.68 23.77
CA SER A 25 -1.01 1.05 25.01
C SER A 25 0.48 0.75 24.99
N ILE A 26 1.03 0.33 26.10
CA ILE A 26 2.43 -0.10 26.20
C ILE A 26 2.60 -1.40 25.38
N ALA A 27 3.67 -1.49 24.59
CA ALA A 27 3.95 -2.65 23.75
C ALA A 27 4.54 -3.82 24.56
N THR A 28 5.50 -3.53 25.42
CA THR A 28 6.20 -4.54 26.23
C THR A 28 6.55 -3.98 27.62
N PRO A 29 6.70 -4.86 28.66
CA PRO A 29 7.06 -4.41 30.00
C PRO A 29 8.51 -3.88 30.09
N TYR A 30 9.38 -4.29 29.17
CA TYR A 30 10.81 -3.98 29.20
C TYR A 30 11.19 -2.74 28.40
N ARG A 31 10.36 -2.38 27.42
CA ARG A 31 10.58 -1.20 26.56
C ARG A 31 9.37 -0.29 26.70
N ARG A 32 9.57 0.90 27.24
CA ARG A 32 8.53 1.92 27.41
C ARG A 32 8.12 2.54 26.06
N TYR A 33 7.81 1.68 25.07
CA TYR A 33 7.25 2.13 23.81
C TYR A 33 5.75 1.94 23.80
N TYR A 34 5.06 2.95 23.34
CA TYR A 34 3.65 2.87 23.05
C TYR A 34 3.44 2.20 21.70
N ALA A 35 2.37 1.43 21.62
CA ALA A 35 1.99 0.70 20.41
C ALA A 35 0.53 0.99 20.05
N LEU A 36 0.24 0.85 18.76
CA LEU A 36 -1.12 0.86 18.24
C LEU A 36 -1.63 -0.56 18.14
N TRP A 37 -2.82 -0.77 18.69
CA TRP A 37 -3.55 -2.02 18.70
C TRP A 37 -4.91 -1.85 18.05
N ARG A 38 -5.42 -2.89 17.40
CA ARG A 38 -6.81 -2.98 16.97
C ARG A 38 -7.55 -3.99 17.84
N ILE A 39 -8.60 -3.55 18.49
CA ILE A 39 -9.46 -4.35 19.35
C ILE A 39 -10.76 -4.57 18.61
N PHE A 40 -11.12 -5.82 18.39
CA PHE A 40 -12.36 -6.21 17.74
C PHE A 40 -13.43 -6.47 18.80
N THR A 41 -14.71 -6.36 18.45
CA THR A 41 -15.84 -6.68 19.35
C THR A 41 -16.14 -8.17 19.39
N ASP A 42 -15.71 -8.90 18.38
CA ASP A 42 -15.79 -10.35 18.35
C ASP A 42 -14.67 -11.00 19.21
N GLU A 43 -14.66 -12.32 19.32
CA GLU A 43 -13.72 -13.08 20.16
C GLU A 43 -12.27 -13.07 19.64
N ARG A 44 -11.97 -12.32 18.58
CA ARG A 44 -10.59 -12.23 18.06
C ARG A 44 -9.67 -11.57 19.08
N PRO A 45 -8.45 -12.08 19.24
CA PRO A 45 -7.48 -11.47 20.12
C PRO A 45 -7.09 -10.06 19.65
N PRO A 46 -6.66 -9.17 20.57
CA PRO A 46 -6.09 -7.88 20.22
C PRO A 46 -4.99 -8.01 19.18
N LEU A 47 -5.06 -7.19 18.13
CA LEU A 47 -4.12 -7.21 17.03
C LEU A 47 -3.07 -6.11 17.22
N PHE A 48 -1.80 -6.49 17.41
CA PHE A 48 -0.68 -5.55 17.42
C PHE A 48 -0.45 -5.01 16.00
N ILE A 49 -0.57 -3.70 15.82
CA ILE A 49 -0.35 -3.06 14.52
C ILE A 49 1.10 -2.66 14.36
N ARG A 50 1.60 -1.81 15.27
CA ARG A 50 2.99 -1.34 15.26
C ARG A 50 3.36 -0.58 16.52
N THR A 51 4.67 -0.48 16.78
CA THR A 51 5.23 0.46 17.75
C THR A 51 5.13 1.89 17.21
N LEU A 52 4.78 2.82 18.07
CA LEU A 52 4.59 4.23 17.74
C LEU A 52 5.77 5.11 18.18
N ALA A 53 5.92 5.31 19.50
CA ALA A 53 6.94 6.15 20.10
C ALA A 53 7.16 5.78 21.56
N ASP A 54 8.20 6.36 22.17
CA ASP A 54 8.56 6.23 23.60
C ASP A 54 7.79 7.20 24.50
N THR A 55 7.27 8.30 23.96
CA THR A 55 6.43 9.25 24.66
C THR A 55 4.99 9.18 24.19
N PHE A 56 4.05 9.41 25.12
CA PHE A 56 2.62 9.37 24.82
C PHE A 56 2.21 10.42 23.79
N VAL A 57 2.72 11.64 23.90
CA VAL A 57 2.37 12.74 22.99
C VAL A 57 2.76 12.41 21.56
N MET A 58 3.97 11.90 21.35
CA MET A 58 4.43 11.49 20.02
C MET A 58 3.67 10.25 19.51
N ALA A 59 3.35 9.31 20.40
CA ALA A 59 2.57 8.14 20.06
C ALA A 59 1.16 8.52 19.64
N ALA A 60 0.50 9.42 20.36
CA ALA A 60 -0.82 9.92 20.01
C ALA A 60 -0.81 10.64 18.65
N GLY A 61 0.16 11.52 18.39
CA GLY A 61 0.32 12.19 17.11
C GLY A 61 0.48 11.21 15.95
N LYS A 62 1.38 10.22 16.07
CA LYS A 62 1.58 9.18 15.07
C LYS A 62 0.34 8.30 14.86
N ALA A 63 -0.38 7.98 15.93
CA ALA A 63 -1.62 7.21 15.82
C ALA A 63 -2.70 8.00 15.06
N MET A 64 -2.86 9.29 15.37
CA MET A 64 -3.81 10.17 14.68
C MET A 64 -3.49 10.30 13.19
N ASP A 65 -2.22 10.43 12.82
CA ASP A 65 -1.78 10.47 11.42
C ASP A 65 -2.11 9.16 10.69
N LEU A 66 -1.86 8.02 11.32
CA LEU A 66 -2.21 6.71 10.78
C LEU A 66 -3.72 6.54 10.59
N LEU A 67 -4.50 7.04 11.54
CA LEU A 67 -5.95 6.88 11.60
C LEU A 67 -6.72 8.01 10.91
N LYS A 68 -6.05 8.92 10.21
CA LYS A 68 -6.68 10.12 9.62
C LYS A 68 -7.87 9.84 8.69
N TYR A 69 -7.93 8.68 8.07
CA TYR A 69 -9.07 8.25 7.24
C TYR A 69 -10.00 7.27 7.96
N CYS A 70 -9.60 6.83 9.14
CA CYS A 70 -10.32 5.84 9.92
C CYS A 70 -11.53 6.47 10.62
N LYS A 71 -12.65 5.75 10.62
CA LYS A 71 -13.85 6.14 11.35
C LYS A 71 -14.02 5.43 12.69
N VAL A 72 -13.05 4.60 13.05
CA VAL A 72 -13.05 3.82 14.28
C VAL A 72 -12.43 4.63 15.40
N THR A 73 -13.02 4.55 16.60
CA THR A 73 -12.57 5.31 17.78
C THR A 73 -11.16 4.90 18.20
N LEU A 74 -10.33 5.90 18.57
CA LEU A 74 -9.03 5.69 19.22
C LEU A 74 -9.21 5.90 20.73
N LYS A 75 -8.71 4.95 21.54
CA LYS A 75 -8.74 5.01 23.00
C LYS A 75 -7.32 4.88 23.56
N TRP A 76 -7.08 5.57 24.66
CA TRP A 76 -5.94 5.30 25.53
C TRP A 76 -6.29 4.15 26.47
N VAL A 77 -5.41 3.16 26.59
CA VAL A 77 -5.56 2.05 27.53
C VAL A 77 -4.25 1.90 28.28
N ASP A 78 -4.22 2.40 29.51
CA ASP A 78 -3.09 2.24 30.41
C ASP A 78 -3.14 0.83 31.02
N ASN A 79 -2.65 -0.15 30.29
CA ASN A 79 -2.72 -1.52 30.75
C ASN A 79 -1.63 -2.40 30.12
N THR A 80 -1.09 -3.28 30.93
CA THR A 80 -0.22 -4.39 30.51
C THR A 80 -1.00 -5.55 29.89
N PHE A 81 -2.33 -5.44 29.79
CA PHE A 81 -3.22 -6.47 29.24
C PHE A 81 -2.82 -6.95 27.84
N PHE A 82 -2.26 -6.08 27.00
CA PHE A 82 -1.90 -6.42 25.63
C PHE A 82 -0.55 -7.12 25.48
N ILE A 83 0.28 -7.15 26.52
CA ILE A 83 1.63 -7.72 26.47
C ILE A 83 1.63 -9.18 26.03
N PRO A 84 0.77 -10.08 26.57
CA PRO A 84 0.71 -11.48 26.14
C PRO A 84 0.43 -11.62 24.63
N TYR A 85 -0.32 -10.70 24.07
CA TYR A 85 -0.64 -10.70 22.63
C TYR A 85 0.50 -10.18 21.76
N TYR A 86 1.38 -9.33 22.32
CA TYR A 86 2.61 -8.93 21.64
C TYR A 86 3.62 -10.09 21.54
N GLU A 87 3.73 -10.91 22.56
CA GLU A 87 4.71 -11.99 22.66
C GLU A 87 4.30 -13.28 21.93
N GLN A 88 3.11 -13.31 21.34
CA GLN A 88 2.62 -14.49 20.64
C GLN A 88 3.45 -14.79 19.39
N THR A 89 3.94 -16.04 19.32
CA THR A 89 4.83 -16.50 18.23
C THR A 89 4.09 -16.98 16.98
N TYR A 90 2.76 -17.16 17.05
CA TYR A 90 1.97 -17.67 15.93
C TYR A 90 1.76 -16.69 14.79
N ASP A 91 2.07 -15.42 14.99
CA ASP A 91 2.02 -14.37 13.97
C ASP A 91 3.31 -14.27 13.12
N THR A 92 4.28 -15.15 13.38
CA THR A 92 5.54 -15.21 12.66
C THR A 92 5.43 -16.12 11.44
N LEU A 93 5.83 -15.61 10.30
CA LEU A 93 5.82 -16.35 9.03
C LEU A 93 6.84 -17.48 9.04
N THR A 94 6.39 -18.70 8.78
CA THR A 94 7.24 -19.90 8.70
C THR A 94 7.61 -20.27 7.27
N PHE A 95 7.10 -19.54 6.27
CA PHE A 95 7.27 -19.82 4.85
C PHE A 95 7.38 -18.53 4.01
N GLY A 96 7.71 -18.70 2.72
CA GLY A 96 7.75 -17.63 1.73
C GLY A 96 8.91 -16.64 1.92
N LYS A 97 8.88 -15.56 1.14
CA LYS A 97 9.95 -14.55 1.08
C LYS A 97 10.16 -13.77 2.39
N TYR A 98 9.17 -13.80 3.28
CA TYR A 98 9.22 -13.11 4.57
C TYR A 98 9.32 -14.08 5.77
N ARG A 99 9.84 -15.28 5.54
CA ARG A 99 10.06 -16.25 6.60
C ARG A 99 10.84 -15.64 7.78
N GLY A 100 10.39 -15.89 9.00
CA GLY A 100 10.99 -15.37 10.23
C GLY A 100 10.53 -13.98 10.65
N LYS A 101 9.75 -13.25 9.80
CA LYS A 101 9.18 -11.95 10.15
C LYS A 101 7.77 -12.09 10.69
N ARG A 102 7.37 -11.18 11.57
CA ARG A 102 6.00 -11.08 12.05
C ARG A 102 5.09 -10.47 10.98
N ILE A 103 3.82 -10.87 10.97
CA ILE A 103 2.84 -10.32 10.02
C ILE A 103 2.76 -8.80 10.11
N ALA A 104 2.83 -8.22 11.33
CA ALA A 104 2.84 -6.77 11.53
C ALA A 104 4.00 -6.07 10.82
N GLU A 105 5.21 -6.65 10.86
CA GLU A 105 6.38 -6.13 10.15
C GLU A 105 6.20 -6.26 8.64
N VAL A 106 5.69 -7.40 8.18
CA VAL A 106 5.43 -7.62 6.76
C VAL A 106 4.34 -6.70 6.24
N TYR A 107 3.30 -6.45 7.02
CA TYR A 107 2.26 -5.49 6.66
C TYR A 107 2.81 -4.07 6.45
N TYR A 108 3.80 -3.68 7.26
CA TYR A 108 4.46 -2.38 7.09
C TYR A 108 5.31 -2.31 5.81
N ILE A 109 5.98 -3.41 5.44
CA ILE A 109 6.91 -3.47 4.29
C ILE A 109 6.15 -3.73 2.98
N ASP A 110 5.23 -4.69 3.01
CA ASP A 110 4.48 -5.19 1.84
C ASP A 110 3.05 -5.56 2.24
N PRO A 111 2.17 -4.58 2.37
CA PRO A 111 0.77 -4.84 2.73
C PRO A 111 0.07 -5.78 1.75
N ASN A 112 0.45 -5.78 0.45
CA ASN A 112 -0.16 -6.64 -0.55
C ASN A 112 0.09 -8.13 -0.28
N TYR A 113 1.25 -8.48 0.28
CA TYR A 113 1.54 -9.86 0.67
C TYR A 113 0.60 -10.33 1.79
N VAL A 114 0.37 -9.48 2.79
CA VAL A 114 -0.56 -9.80 3.90
C VAL A 114 -2.00 -9.87 3.39
N LEU A 115 -2.41 -8.99 2.49
CA LEU A 115 -3.73 -9.04 1.85
C LEU A 115 -3.92 -10.30 0.99
N TRP A 116 -2.87 -10.75 0.30
CA TRP A 116 -2.89 -12.02 -0.41
C TRP A 116 -3.07 -13.19 0.57
N MET A 117 -2.35 -13.19 1.70
CA MET A 117 -2.53 -14.21 2.75
C MET A 117 -3.94 -14.21 3.31
N ALA A 118 -4.53 -13.05 3.55
CA ALA A 118 -5.90 -12.94 4.07
C ALA A 118 -6.94 -13.54 3.12
N ASN A 119 -6.79 -13.30 1.80
CA ASN A 119 -7.84 -13.54 0.82
C ASN A 119 -7.66 -14.81 -0.03
N ARG A 120 -6.42 -15.23 -0.26
CA ARG A 120 -6.12 -16.29 -1.25
C ARG A 120 -5.28 -17.44 -0.70
N PHE A 121 -4.66 -17.25 0.46
CA PHE A 121 -3.87 -18.31 1.07
C PHE A 121 -4.80 -19.34 1.72
N GLU A 122 -4.66 -20.61 1.33
CA GLU A 122 -5.40 -21.75 1.90
C GLU A 122 -4.45 -22.63 2.71
N PRO A 123 -4.48 -22.52 4.05
CA PRO A 123 -3.59 -23.27 4.91
C PRO A 123 -4.07 -24.72 5.11
N GLU A 124 -3.20 -25.68 4.82
CA GLU A 124 -3.46 -27.10 5.09
C GLU A 124 -3.28 -27.48 6.57
N LYS A 125 -2.43 -26.75 7.31
CA LYS A 125 -2.06 -27.04 8.70
C LYS A 125 -2.74 -26.10 9.68
N LYS A 126 -3.26 -26.62 10.80
CA LYS A 126 -3.92 -25.83 11.86
C LYS A 126 -3.09 -24.62 12.35
N LYS A 127 -1.75 -24.77 12.46
CA LYS A 127 -0.85 -23.67 12.84
C LYS A 127 -0.91 -22.49 11.86
N LEU A 128 -1.12 -22.75 10.59
CA LEU A 128 -1.21 -21.73 9.55
C LEU A 128 -2.60 -21.08 9.49
N LEU A 129 -3.64 -21.69 10.07
CA LEU A 129 -4.96 -21.07 10.20
C LEU A 129 -4.89 -19.80 11.05
N LYS A 130 -4.24 -19.86 12.22
CA LYS A 130 -4.04 -18.67 13.07
C LYS A 130 -3.30 -17.55 12.35
N LEU A 131 -2.33 -17.92 11.51
CA LEU A 131 -1.61 -16.97 10.70
C LEU A 131 -2.53 -16.29 9.66
N LYS A 132 -3.41 -17.06 9.01
CA LYS A 132 -4.44 -16.52 8.09
C LYS A 132 -5.43 -15.63 8.82
N GLU A 133 -5.91 -16.02 10.00
CA GLU A 133 -6.81 -15.19 10.84
C GLU A 133 -6.16 -13.86 11.21
N THR A 134 -4.88 -13.86 11.60
CA THR A 134 -4.12 -12.64 11.85
C THR A 134 -4.02 -11.77 10.59
N ALA A 135 -3.74 -12.37 9.43
CA ALA A 135 -3.70 -11.65 8.16
C ALA A 135 -5.07 -11.06 7.78
N GLN A 136 -6.17 -11.76 8.07
CA GLN A 136 -7.53 -11.25 7.89
C GLN A 136 -7.81 -10.04 8.79
N GLY A 137 -7.33 -10.06 10.04
CA GLY A 137 -7.36 -8.88 10.92
C GLY A 137 -6.65 -7.67 10.29
N PHE A 138 -5.47 -7.89 9.71
CA PHE A 138 -4.76 -6.84 8.97
C PHE A 138 -5.46 -6.38 7.70
N ALA A 139 -6.23 -7.24 7.03
CA ALA A 139 -7.04 -6.84 5.89
C ALA A 139 -8.16 -5.86 6.30
N VAL A 140 -8.78 -6.07 7.46
CA VAL A 140 -9.75 -5.12 8.05
C VAL A 140 -9.05 -3.79 8.36
N VAL A 141 -7.92 -3.84 9.07
CA VAL A 141 -7.12 -2.66 9.38
C VAL A 141 -6.73 -1.91 8.10
N HIS A 142 -6.32 -2.61 7.06
CA HIS A 142 -5.96 -2.00 5.78
C HIS A 142 -7.14 -1.24 5.15
N ALA A 143 -8.32 -1.82 5.19
CA ALA A 143 -9.53 -1.17 4.68
C ALA A 143 -9.89 0.08 5.50
N GLU A 144 -9.76 0.01 6.84
CA GLU A 144 -10.04 1.13 7.75
C GLU A 144 -9.04 2.29 7.62
N LEU A 145 -7.75 1.99 7.43
CA LEU A 145 -6.67 2.98 7.30
C LEU A 145 -6.54 3.55 5.89
N SER A 146 -7.09 2.87 4.89
CA SER A 146 -7.00 3.31 3.50
C SER A 146 -7.82 4.57 3.28
N PRO A 147 -7.31 5.54 2.49
CA PRO A 147 -8.11 6.68 2.11
C PRO A 147 -9.39 6.20 1.41
N PRO A 148 -10.53 6.89 1.61
CA PRO A 148 -11.75 6.56 0.93
C PRO A 148 -11.47 6.49 -0.57
N ARG A 149 -11.89 5.41 -1.20
CA ARG A 149 -11.76 5.28 -2.66
C ARG A 149 -12.44 6.50 -3.24
N ARG A 150 -11.68 7.32 -3.94
CA ARG A 150 -12.29 8.38 -4.76
C ARG A 150 -13.36 7.70 -5.60
N PRO A 151 -14.60 8.22 -5.63
CA PRO A 151 -15.61 7.67 -6.51
C PRO A 151 -14.96 7.49 -7.86
N ALA A 152 -15.11 6.30 -8.45
CA ALA A 152 -14.46 5.98 -9.70
C ALA A 152 -14.82 7.13 -10.65
N TYR A 153 -13.87 8.00 -10.87
CA TYR A 153 -14.05 9.09 -11.84
C TYR A 153 -14.35 8.34 -13.13
N ARG A 154 -15.59 8.41 -13.59
CA ARG A 154 -15.99 7.86 -14.88
C ARG A 154 -15.22 8.67 -15.91
N SER A 155 -13.98 8.29 -16.05
CA SER A 155 -13.11 8.86 -17.08
C SER A 155 -13.79 8.56 -18.40
N PRO A 156 -14.01 9.53 -19.27
CA PRO A 156 -14.51 9.30 -20.61
C PRO A 156 -13.52 8.48 -21.44
N SER A 157 -12.46 7.98 -20.85
CA SER A 157 -11.40 7.25 -21.53
C SER A 157 -11.93 6.06 -22.29
N ARG A 158 -11.60 6.01 -23.57
CA ARG A 158 -11.89 4.92 -24.51
C ARG A 158 -10.58 4.26 -24.92
N TYR A 159 -10.68 3.06 -25.46
CA TYR A 159 -9.56 2.43 -26.14
C TYR A 159 -9.27 3.17 -27.45
N VAL A 160 -8.00 3.46 -27.72
CA VAL A 160 -7.57 4.19 -28.90
C VAL A 160 -6.71 3.31 -29.79
N GLY A 161 -7.14 3.13 -31.04
CA GLY A 161 -6.47 2.27 -32.00
C GLY A 161 -6.60 0.79 -31.69
N GLU A 162 -6.24 -0.05 -32.62
CA GLU A 162 -6.19 -1.51 -32.47
C GLU A 162 -4.79 -1.98 -32.11
N LYS A 163 -4.68 -3.18 -31.52
CA LYS A 163 -3.39 -3.78 -31.20
C LYS A 163 -2.53 -3.90 -32.47
N GLY A 164 -1.30 -3.41 -32.40
CA GLY A 164 -0.36 -3.37 -33.52
C GLY A 164 -0.38 -2.08 -34.35
N LYS A 165 -1.47 -1.29 -34.27
CA LYS A 165 -1.60 -0.01 -35.01
C LYS A 165 -0.57 1.01 -34.53
N LYS A 166 0.04 1.72 -35.46
CA LYS A 166 0.90 2.88 -35.19
C LYS A 166 0.02 4.11 -35.02
N LEU A 167 0.26 4.85 -33.95
CA LEU A 167 -0.32 6.16 -33.69
C LEU A 167 0.79 7.22 -33.91
N GLU A 168 0.50 8.22 -34.74
CA GLU A 168 1.45 9.26 -35.11
C GLU A 168 1.03 10.61 -34.52
N ALA A 169 2.01 11.43 -34.22
CA ALA A 169 1.81 12.82 -33.70
C ALA A 169 0.84 12.88 -32.49
N LEU A 170 0.87 11.86 -31.64
CA LEU A 170 -0.01 11.77 -30.47
C LEU A 170 0.45 12.79 -29.42
N ARG A 171 -0.39 13.78 -29.15
CA ARG A 171 -0.15 14.80 -28.11
C ARG A 171 -0.72 14.31 -26.79
N LEU A 172 0.15 14.19 -25.78
CA LEU A 172 -0.21 13.66 -24.48
C LEU A 172 0.26 14.60 -23.38
N LYS A 173 -0.58 14.76 -22.36
CA LYS A 173 -0.22 15.37 -21.09
C LYS A 173 0.12 14.26 -20.09
N ILE A 174 1.31 14.33 -19.49
CA ILE A 174 1.75 13.38 -18.47
C ILE A 174 0.97 13.63 -17.18
N LEU A 175 0.31 12.60 -16.68
CA LEU A 175 -0.48 12.65 -15.45
C LEU A 175 0.29 12.12 -14.25
N TYR A 176 1.06 11.06 -14.47
CA TYR A 176 1.79 10.38 -13.39
C TYR A 176 3.02 9.69 -13.94
N VAL A 177 4.09 9.73 -13.16
CA VAL A 177 5.36 9.04 -13.44
C VAL A 177 5.71 8.19 -12.24
N LYS A 178 5.94 6.90 -12.46
CA LYS A 178 6.43 5.98 -11.45
C LYS A 178 7.81 5.46 -11.85
N GLN A 179 8.79 5.69 -11.02
CA GLN A 179 10.10 5.07 -11.18
C GLN A 179 10.02 3.58 -10.87
N GLN A 180 10.62 2.77 -11.70
CA GLN A 180 10.72 1.33 -11.53
C GLN A 180 12.18 0.91 -11.64
N VAL A 181 12.74 0.55 -10.50
CA VAL A 181 14.11 0.05 -10.41
C VAL A 181 14.19 -1.33 -11.08
N ASP A 182 15.25 -1.56 -11.84
CA ASP A 182 15.49 -2.87 -12.43
C ASP A 182 15.82 -3.90 -11.36
N THR A 183 15.17 -5.07 -11.43
CA THR A 183 15.33 -6.13 -10.42
C THR A 183 16.72 -6.77 -10.46
N TYR A 184 17.38 -6.78 -11.62
CA TYR A 184 18.68 -7.42 -11.79
C TYR A 184 19.85 -6.46 -11.66
N LYS A 185 19.63 -5.17 -11.95
CA LYS A 185 20.67 -4.11 -11.87
C LYS A 185 20.07 -2.85 -11.26
N PRO A 186 19.71 -2.87 -9.98
CA PRO A 186 18.97 -1.79 -9.34
C PRO A 186 19.74 -0.46 -9.27
N ASP A 187 21.09 -0.53 -9.26
CA ASP A 187 21.96 0.65 -9.17
C ASP A 187 22.21 1.34 -10.52
N PHE A 188 21.83 0.69 -11.63
CA PHE A 188 22.18 1.17 -12.97
C PHE A 188 21.00 1.56 -13.84
N TYR A 189 19.81 0.96 -13.63
CA TYR A 189 18.68 1.17 -14.52
C TYR A 189 17.39 1.46 -13.74
N ILE A 190 16.87 2.66 -13.98
CA ILE A 190 15.59 3.08 -13.46
C ILE A 190 14.70 3.42 -14.66
N ASP A 191 13.72 2.57 -14.94
CA ASP A 191 12.70 2.84 -15.94
C ASP A 191 11.62 3.77 -15.37
N GLN A 192 11.01 4.59 -16.21
CA GLN A 192 9.86 5.40 -15.83
C GLN A 192 8.59 4.79 -16.43
N ARG A 193 7.65 4.40 -15.59
CA ARG A 193 6.29 4.05 -16.01
C ARG A 193 5.45 5.31 -16.08
N ILE A 194 4.93 5.60 -17.25
CA ILE A 194 4.20 6.82 -17.55
C ILE A 194 2.72 6.52 -17.67
N LEU A 195 1.91 7.37 -17.04
CA LEU A 195 0.49 7.50 -17.30
C LEU A 195 0.26 8.87 -17.92
N ALA A 196 -0.35 8.92 -19.09
CA ALA A 196 -0.65 10.15 -19.80
C ALA A 196 -2.09 10.17 -20.31
N ALA A 197 -2.56 11.36 -20.74
CA ALA A 197 -3.86 11.51 -21.37
C ALA A 197 -3.75 12.42 -22.60
N ASP A 198 -4.62 12.17 -23.58
CA ASP A 198 -4.86 13.09 -24.69
C ASP A 198 -5.87 14.20 -24.29
N SER A 199 -6.15 15.12 -25.21
CA SER A 199 -7.11 16.19 -25.02
C SER A 199 -8.56 15.72 -24.85
N GLN A 200 -8.88 14.49 -25.29
CA GLN A 200 -10.18 13.86 -25.14
C GLN A 200 -10.34 13.11 -23.81
N GLY A 201 -9.27 13.03 -23.01
CA GLY A 201 -9.24 12.34 -21.72
C GLY A 201 -8.98 10.85 -21.82
N ASN A 202 -8.64 10.31 -23.01
CA ASN A 202 -8.22 8.92 -23.13
C ASN A 202 -6.89 8.67 -22.42
N ARG A 203 -6.74 7.51 -21.80
CA ARG A 203 -5.59 7.16 -20.97
C ARG A 203 -4.62 6.25 -21.68
N TYR A 204 -3.35 6.60 -21.59
CA TYR A 204 -2.26 5.87 -22.22
C TYR A 204 -1.22 5.50 -21.15
N THR A 205 -0.65 4.32 -21.29
CA THR A 205 0.47 3.88 -20.46
C THR A 205 1.62 3.40 -21.32
N PHE A 206 2.84 3.80 -20.96
CA PHE A 206 4.05 3.34 -21.60
C PHE A 206 5.23 3.38 -20.63
N THR A 207 6.35 2.80 -21.03
CA THR A 207 7.57 2.81 -20.23
C THR A 207 8.66 3.52 -21.00
N GLU A 208 9.22 4.56 -20.39
CA GLU A 208 10.47 5.17 -20.81
C GLU A 208 11.62 4.37 -20.20
N LYS A 209 12.44 3.80 -21.06
CA LYS A 209 13.57 2.97 -20.67
C LYS A 209 14.73 3.83 -20.15
N ALA A 210 15.46 3.32 -19.18
CA ALA A 210 16.71 3.94 -18.75
C ALA A 210 17.70 4.06 -19.92
N ALA A 211 18.41 5.17 -19.97
CA ALA A 211 19.49 5.35 -20.94
C ALA A 211 20.59 4.30 -20.66
N GLY A 212 21.12 3.67 -21.69
CA GLY A 212 22.27 2.78 -21.58
C GLY A 212 21.96 1.29 -21.48
N ARG A 213 20.69 0.85 -21.59
CA ARG A 213 20.37 -0.59 -21.67
C ARG A 213 21.02 -1.30 -22.86
N SER A 214 21.47 -0.57 -23.87
CA SER A 214 22.10 -1.11 -25.08
C SER A 214 23.54 -0.62 -25.31
N GLN A 215 24.09 0.27 -24.48
CA GLN A 215 25.44 0.83 -24.70
C GLN A 215 26.16 1.07 -23.36
N THR A 216 27.48 0.94 -23.39
CA THR A 216 28.42 1.15 -22.27
C THR A 216 28.13 2.39 -21.43
N PRO A 217 28.33 2.33 -20.10
CA PRO A 217 27.95 3.41 -19.18
C PRO A 217 28.90 4.60 -19.33
N LYS A 218 28.53 5.57 -20.12
CA LYS A 218 29.29 6.84 -20.25
C LYS A 218 28.51 8.09 -19.84
N ALA A 219 27.34 7.99 -19.26
CA ALA A 219 26.59 9.18 -18.85
C ALA A 219 25.85 8.97 -17.53
N LEU A 220 26.06 9.89 -16.63
CA LEU A 220 25.40 10.08 -15.33
C LEU A 220 23.87 10.34 -15.40
N SER A 221 23.23 10.24 -16.55
CA SER A 221 21.77 10.36 -16.67
C SER A 221 21.14 8.98 -16.66
N CYS A 222 20.47 8.62 -15.57
CA CYS A 222 19.74 7.36 -15.42
C CYS A 222 18.56 7.21 -16.40
N PHE A 223 18.24 8.25 -17.19
CA PHE A 223 17.08 8.29 -18.09
C PHE A 223 17.48 8.78 -19.47
N SER A 224 16.90 8.20 -20.52
CA SER A 224 17.00 8.76 -21.88
C SER A 224 16.30 10.13 -21.96
N ARG A 225 15.22 10.28 -21.18
CA ARG A 225 14.49 11.54 -21.00
C ARG A 225 13.82 11.54 -19.63
N GLN A 226 14.05 12.58 -18.87
CA GLN A 226 13.35 12.78 -17.60
C GLN A 226 11.97 13.38 -17.85
N LEU A 227 10.93 12.60 -17.58
CA LEU A 227 9.55 13.02 -17.71
C LEU A 227 8.97 13.34 -16.34
N SER A 228 8.09 14.36 -16.29
CA SER A 228 7.46 14.81 -15.04
C SER A 228 5.95 15.02 -15.23
N PRO A 229 5.13 14.84 -14.19
CA PRO A 229 3.71 15.14 -14.26
C PRO A 229 3.47 16.58 -14.68
N GLY A 230 2.47 16.79 -15.55
CA GLY A 230 2.11 18.09 -16.12
C GLY A 230 2.77 18.40 -17.45
N MET A 231 3.86 17.74 -17.81
CA MET A 231 4.51 17.95 -19.12
C MET A 231 3.60 17.51 -20.27
N GLU A 232 3.66 18.28 -21.36
CA GLU A 232 3.06 17.92 -22.64
C GLU A 232 4.13 17.38 -23.58
N ILE A 233 3.84 16.27 -24.21
CA ILE A 233 4.74 15.56 -25.12
C ILE A 233 4.02 15.22 -26.42
N THR A 234 4.76 15.25 -27.52
CA THR A 234 4.30 14.69 -28.79
C THR A 234 5.13 13.45 -29.09
N LEU A 235 4.46 12.36 -29.43
CA LEU A 235 5.14 11.11 -29.73
C LEU A 235 4.42 10.31 -30.82
N SER A 236 5.16 9.38 -31.43
CA SER A 236 4.61 8.30 -32.23
C SER A 236 4.85 6.99 -31.50
N ALA A 237 3.88 6.10 -31.49
CA ALA A 237 3.98 4.84 -30.78
C ALA A 237 3.12 3.74 -31.44
N ARG A 238 3.36 2.49 -31.04
CA ARG A 238 2.53 1.35 -31.45
C ARG A 238 1.63 0.91 -30.30
N VAL A 239 0.37 0.63 -30.59
CA VAL A 239 -0.56 0.07 -29.60
C VAL A 239 -0.16 -1.37 -29.30
N MET A 240 0.21 -1.65 -28.07
CA MET A 240 0.62 -2.99 -27.60
C MET A 240 -0.58 -3.79 -27.07
N GLY A 241 -1.66 -3.13 -26.71
CA GLY A 241 -2.88 -3.74 -26.20
C GLY A 241 -3.69 -2.77 -25.36
N HIS A 242 -4.80 -3.28 -24.86
CA HIS A 242 -5.74 -2.55 -24.03
C HIS A 242 -5.97 -3.28 -22.71
N TYR A 243 -6.30 -2.54 -21.67
CA TYR A 243 -6.74 -3.11 -20.41
C TYR A 243 -7.66 -2.12 -19.67
N GLU A 244 -8.42 -2.65 -18.75
CA GLU A 244 -9.27 -1.85 -17.87
C GLU A 244 -8.83 -2.03 -16.42
N SER A 245 -8.80 -0.95 -15.69
CA SER A 245 -8.53 -0.96 -14.27
C SER A 245 -9.42 0.05 -13.56
N GLN A 246 -10.14 -0.40 -12.54
CA GLN A 246 -11.07 0.42 -11.76
C GLN A 246 -12.09 1.20 -12.61
N GLY A 247 -12.60 0.57 -13.68
CA GLY A 247 -13.58 1.19 -14.59
C GLY A 247 -12.98 2.24 -15.55
N VAL A 248 -11.66 2.37 -15.61
CA VAL A 248 -10.96 3.24 -16.56
C VAL A 248 -10.29 2.39 -17.63
N LYS A 249 -10.49 2.75 -18.88
CA LYS A 249 -9.90 2.09 -20.06
C LYS A 249 -8.54 2.71 -20.37
N TYR A 250 -7.54 1.85 -20.61
CA TYR A 250 -6.17 2.24 -20.90
C TYR A 250 -5.68 1.63 -22.19
N THR A 251 -5.00 2.43 -23.01
CA THR A 251 -4.25 1.97 -24.19
C THR A 251 -2.77 1.87 -23.82
N ARG A 252 -2.19 0.67 -23.91
CA ARG A 252 -0.77 0.45 -23.66
C ARG A 252 0.02 0.69 -24.95
N LEU A 253 0.99 1.60 -24.87
CA LEU A 253 1.87 1.97 -25.97
C LEU A 253 3.25 1.30 -25.82
N GLY A 254 3.89 1.05 -26.93
CA GLY A 254 5.28 0.62 -27.04
C GLY A 254 5.94 1.22 -28.27
N TYR A 255 7.25 1.00 -28.42
CA TYR A 255 8.03 1.56 -29.51
C TYR A 255 7.86 3.10 -29.63
N VAL A 256 7.91 3.75 -28.48
CA VAL A 256 7.71 5.20 -28.36
C VAL A 256 8.88 5.96 -29.03
N LYS A 257 8.53 6.89 -29.90
CA LYS A 257 9.46 7.84 -30.54
C LYS A 257 8.91 9.24 -30.32
N TYR A 258 9.71 10.12 -29.75
CA TYR A 258 9.32 11.50 -29.53
C TYR A 258 9.51 12.29 -30.83
N GLY A 259 8.56 13.22 -31.07
CA GLY A 259 8.62 14.17 -32.18
C GLY A 259 9.39 15.42 -31.83
#